data_5312d93e27b767d74a75d8935a2f8c23
#
_entry.id   5312d93e27b767d74a75d8935a2f8c23
#
_cell.length_a   1.000
_cell.length_b   1.000
_cell.length_c   1.000
_cell.angle_alpha   90.00
_cell.angle_beta   90.00
_cell.angle_gamma   90.00
#
_symmetry.space_group_name_H-M   'P 1'
#
loop_
_entity.id
_entity.type
_entity.pdbx_description
1 polymer ?
#
loop_
_entity_poly.entity_id
_entity_poly.type
_entity_poly.pdbx_seq_one_letter_code
_entity_poly.pdbx_strand_id
1 'polypeptide(L)' 'MLNFEYKGISQGKYVEGEIEALNNSEAAYKLKEQKVIITKLKEAKVSMVSRGVELVSKP' A
#
# COMPACT_ATOMS: atom_id res chain seq x y z
N MET A 1 -10.58 2.99 -9.28
CA MET A 1 -9.31 2.35 -8.99
C MET A 1 -9.25 1.87 -7.56
N LEU A 2 -8.42 0.92 -7.32
CA LEU A 2 -8.29 0.34 -5.99
C LEU A 2 -7.07 0.90 -5.30
N ASN A 3 -7.14 0.93 -3.98
CA ASN A 3 -5.98 1.32 -3.20
C ASN A 3 -5.32 0.07 -2.66
N PHE A 4 -4.01 0.07 -2.69
CA PHE A 4 -3.25 -1.06 -2.18
C PHE A 4 -2.25 -0.57 -1.16
N GLU A 5 -2.15 -1.30 -0.07
CA GLU A 5 -1.12 -1.05 0.92
C GLU A 5 0.06 -1.93 0.61
N TYR A 6 1.23 -1.37 0.64
CA TYR A 6 2.40 -2.15 0.33
C TYR A 6 3.46 -1.94 1.39
N LYS A 7 4.30 -2.94 1.51
CA LYS A 7 5.48 -2.88 2.35
C LYS A 7 6.60 -3.52 1.57
N GLY A 8 7.75 -2.96 1.68
CA GLY A 8 8.86 -3.50 0.93
C GLY A 8 10.15 -2.84 1.32
N ILE A 9 11.15 -3.11 0.50
CA ILE A 9 12.47 -2.58 0.75
C ILE A 9 12.94 -1.85 -0.49
N SER A 10 13.42 -0.64 -0.30
CA SER A 10 13.91 0.16 -1.40
C SER A 10 15.27 0.69 -1.01
N GLN A 11 16.28 0.35 -1.81
CA GLN A 11 17.62 0.82 -1.57
C GLN A 11 18.09 0.48 -0.15
N GLY A 12 17.75 -0.71 0.28
CA GLY A 12 18.19 -1.16 1.59
C GLY A 12 17.39 -0.62 2.74
N LYS A 13 16.34 0.12 2.47
CA LYS A 13 15.52 0.69 3.52
C LYS A 13 14.12 0.14 3.47
N TYR A 14 13.53 -0.02 4.62
CA TYR A 14 12.18 -0.49 4.71
C TYR A 14 11.22 0.64 4.37
N VAL A 15 10.29 0.37 3.48
CA VAL A 15 9.32 1.38 3.08
C VAL A 15 7.92 0.80 3.14
N GLU A 16 6.95 1.66 3.34
CA GLU A 16 5.58 1.24 3.29
C GLU A 16 4.73 2.44 2.91
N GLY A 17 3.59 2.14 2.30
CA GLY A 17 2.73 3.21 1.85
C GLY A 17 1.54 2.64 1.12
N GLU A 18 0.90 3.50 0.35
CA GLU A 18 -0.28 3.12 -0.41
C GLU A 18 -0.10 3.52 -1.86
N ILE A 19 -0.71 2.77 -2.74
CA ILE A 19 -0.62 3.04 -4.15
C ILE A 19 -1.95 2.68 -4.80
N GLU A 20 -2.34 3.43 -5.80
CA GLU A 20 -3.56 3.16 -6.54
C GLU A 20 -3.24 2.35 -7.77
N ALA A 21 -4.06 1.37 -8.04
CA ALA A 21 -3.89 0.54 -9.22
C ALA A 21 -5.19 -0.15 -9.55
N LEU A 22 -5.25 -0.71 -10.73
CA LEU A 22 -6.44 -1.42 -11.16
C LEU A 22 -6.53 -2.79 -10.51
N ASN A 23 -5.39 -3.37 -10.24
CA ASN A 23 -5.35 -4.69 -9.63
C ASN A 23 -3.97 -4.92 -9.03
N ASN A 24 -3.82 -6.08 -8.41
CA ASN A 24 -2.56 -6.42 -7.76
C ASN A 24 -1.38 -6.38 -8.71
N SER A 25 -1.59 -6.90 -9.89
CA SER A 25 -0.51 -6.95 -10.86
C SER A 25 0.00 -5.57 -11.20
N GLU A 26 -0.92 -4.67 -11.41
CA GLU A 26 -0.54 -3.32 -11.75
C GLU A 26 0.14 -2.63 -10.58
N ALA A 27 -0.37 -2.86 -9.39
CA ALA A 27 0.23 -2.27 -8.21
C ALA A 27 1.66 -2.75 -8.06
N ALA A 28 1.86 -4.04 -8.21
CA ALA A 28 3.19 -4.60 -8.10
C ALA A 28 4.10 -4.04 -9.18
N TYR A 29 3.57 -3.90 -10.37
CA TYR A 29 4.36 -3.37 -11.46
C TYR A 29 4.81 -1.95 -11.18
N LYS A 30 3.91 -1.13 -10.68
CA LYS A 30 4.27 0.25 -10.37
C LYS A 30 5.34 0.34 -9.30
N LEU A 31 5.23 -0.50 -8.29
CA LEU A 31 6.22 -0.49 -7.24
C LEU A 31 7.56 -0.98 -7.74
N LYS A 32 7.52 -1.95 -8.62
CA LYS A 32 8.74 -2.46 -9.19
C LYS A 32 9.44 -1.39 -10.00
N GLU A 33 8.66 -0.55 -10.67
CA GLU A 33 9.22 0.55 -11.43
C GLU A 33 9.95 1.52 -10.51
N GLN A 34 9.52 1.60 -9.29
CA GLN A 34 10.15 2.47 -8.33
C GLN A 34 11.26 1.77 -7.57
N LYS A 35 11.60 0.57 -8.02
CA LYS A 35 12.68 -0.20 -7.42
C LYS A 35 12.39 -0.59 -5.99
N VAL A 36 11.15 -0.90 -5.73
CA VAL A 36 10.73 -1.37 -4.42
C VAL A 36 10.59 -2.88 -4.48
N ILE A 37 11.24 -3.54 -3.57
CA ILE A 37 11.12 -4.98 -3.46
C ILE A 37 9.96 -5.25 -2.50
N ILE A 38 8.87 -5.71 -3.06
CA ILE A 38 7.66 -5.89 -2.30
C ILE A 38 7.75 -7.09 -1.37
N THR A 39 7.57 -6.87 -0.09
CA THR A 39 7.49 -7.97 0.85
C THR A 39 6.05 -8.24 1.21
N LYS A 40 5.17 -7.26 1.02
CA LYS A 40 3.77 -7.45 1.31
C LYS A 40 2.94 -6.50 0.48
N LEU A 41 1.86 -7.02 -0.10
CA LEU A 41 0.98 -6.19 -0.90
C LEU A 41 -0.45 -6.62 -0.58
N LYS A 42 -1.27 -5.64 -0.24
CA LYS A 42 -2.60 -5.94 0.22
C LYS A 42 -3.58 -4.91 -0.33
N GLU A 43 -4.72 -5.38 -0.76
CA GLU A 43 -5.74 -4.48 -1.23
C GLU A 43 -6.41 -3.80 -0.05
N ALA A 44 -6.41 -2.49 -0.06
CA ALA A 44 -7.01 -1.73 1.02
C ALA A 44 -8.30 -1.14 0.52
N LYS A 45 -9.39 -1.53 1.11
CA LYS A 45 -10.66 -1.00 0.70
C LYS A 45 -10.81 0.40 1.24
N VAL A 46 -11.22 1.27 0.38
CA VAL A 46 -11.45 2.62 0.78
C VAL A 46 -12.74 2.68 1.55
N SER A 47 -12.66 3.15 2.74
CA SER A 47 -13.84 3.27 3.56
C SER A 47 -13.69 4.51 4.39
N MET A 48 -14.55 5.44 4.16
CA MET A 48 -14.48 6.67 4.89
C MET A 48 -14.74 6.46 6.35
N VAL A 49 -15.57 5.50 6.60
CA VAL A 49 -15.92 5.21 7.97
C VAL A 49 -14.72 4.73 8.74
N SER A 50 -13.97 3.89 8.12
CA SER A 50 -12.85 3.31 8.85
C SER A 50 -11.83 4.37 9.20
N ARG A 51 -11.78 5.42 8.45
CA ARG A 51 -10.83 6.46 8.78
C ARG A 51 -11.11 7.04 10.14
N GLY A 52 -12.35 7.33 10.38
CA GLY A 52 -12.69 7.88 11.66
C GLY A 52 -12.35 6.92 12.78
N VAL A 53 -12.60 5.69 12.54
CA VAL A 53 -12.32 4.70 13.56
C VAL A 53 -10.84 4.61 13.83
N GLU A 54 -10.08 4.67 12.79
CA GLU A 54 -8.66 4.57 12.97
C GLU A 54 -8.11 5.63 13.87
N LEU A 55 -8.59 6.83 13.67
CA LEU A 55 -8.10 7.91 14.47
C LEU A 55 -8.34 7.65 15.93
N VAL A 56 -9.48 7.11 16.21
CA VAL A 56 -9.83 6.85 17.57
C VAL A 56 -9.00 5.74 18.15
N SER A 57 -8.85 4.72 17.39
CA SER A 57 -8.17 3.54 17.92
C SER A 57 -6.69 3.77 18.06
N LYS A 58 -6.19 4.78 17.46
CA LYS A 58 -4.79 4.99 17.50
C LYS A 58 -4.38 5.61 18.81
N PRO A 59 -3.81 4.91 19.66
CA PRO A 59 -3.42 5.45 20.98
C PRO A 59 -2.21 6.31 20.93
#